data_8635269b16adc5dd724cf86a5224f643
#
_entry.id   8635269b16adc5dd724cf86a5224f643
#
_cell.length_a   1.000
_cell.length_b   1.000
_cell.length_c   1.000
_cell.angle_alpha   90.00
_cell.angle_beta   90.00
_cell.angle_gamma   90.00
#
_symmetry.space_group_name_H-M   'P 1'
#
loop_
_entity.id
_entity.type
_entity.pdbx_description
1 polymer ?
#
loop_
_entity_poly.entity_id
_entity_poly.type
_entity_poly.pdbx_seq_one_letter_code
_entity_poly.pdbx_strand_id
1 'polypeptide(L)'
;HFSSPDFYHAMKQGGEKTSEEKPKDSTLSDFHKVTVVGYSTVTLLNVLTLVFGFLTFGAGSLGNILSNYSTRDVGAILARLLTGIGVIGAYPIVMKACAKAALELGNVKDNRRNELRATVGLLAALTAISLVVKDVGFVASLNGAIMGSNLVYTVPCILFLKHTQSKRSQFSKLERGLCRGLIGFGFVSMIVGGATSVICTFFPHLIG
;
A
#
# COMPACT_ATOMS: atom_id res chain seq x y z
N HIS A 1 -6.51 0.04 -2.08
CA HIS A 1 -6.28 0.52 -3.45
C HIS A 1 -6.31 -0.63 -4.48
N PHE A 2 -5.64 -1.74 -4.23
CA PHE A 2 -5.68 -2.91 -5.12
C PHE A 2 -7.07 -3.56 -5.24
N SER A 3 -7.92 -3.45 -4.22
CA SER A 3 -9.30 -3.94 -4.22
C SER A 3 -10.32 -2.96 -4.81
N SER A 4 -9.89 -1.81 -5.32
CA SER A 4 -10.78 -0.79 -5.88
C SER A 4 -11.70 -1.32 -7.01
N PRO A 5 -11.20 -2.16 -7.94
CA PRO A 5 -12.05 -2.79 -8.95
C PRO A 5 -13.13 -3.71 -8.34
N ASP A 6 -12.78 -4.47 -7.30
CA ASP A 6 -13.73 -5.38 -6.63
C ASP A 6 -14.85 -4.61 -5.93
N PHE A 7 -14.51 -3.49 -5.27
CA PHE A 7 -15.52 -2.60 -4.67
C PHE A 7 -16.42 -1.96 -5.72
N TYR A 8 -15.88 -1.55 -6.86
CA TYR A 8 -16.70 -1.03 -7.96
C TYR A 8 -17.66 -2.09 -8.50
N HIS A 9 -17.19 -3.32 -8.69
CA HIS A 9 -18.02 -4.45 -9.11
C HIS A 9 -19.09 -4.79 -8.06
N ALA A 10 -18.75 -4.77 -6.78
CA ALA A 10 -19.70 -5.02 -5.69
C ALA A 10 -20.79 -3.93 -5.62
N MET A 11 -20.42 -2.66 -5.79
CA MET A 11 -21.40 -1.55 -5.86
C MET A 11 -22.34 -1.69 -7.05
N LYS A 12 -21.82 -2.11 -8.21
CA LYS A 12 -22.61 -2.35 -9.40
C LYS A 12 -23.61 -3.51 -9.19
N GLN A 13 -23.17 -4.62 -8.62
CA GLN A 13 -24.04 -5.77 -8.32
C GLN A 13 -25.05 -5.47 -7.22
N GLY A 14 -24.69 -4.65 -6.23
CA GLY A 14 -25.61 -4.19 -5.18
C GLY A 14 -26.73 -3.31 -5.72
N GLY A 15 -26.44 -2.48 -6.72
CA GLY A 15 -27.45 -1.66 -7.42
C GLY A 15 -28.44 -2.47 -8.26
N GLU A 16 -28.02 -3.59 -8.83
CA GLU A 16 -28.90 -4.50 -9.59
C GLU A 16 -29.90 -5.28 -8.72
N LYS A 17 -29.57 -5.50 -7.43
CA LYS A 17 -30.46 -6.19 -6.48
C LYS A 17 -31.55 -5.31 -5.87
N THR A 18 -31.36 -4.01 -5.91
CA THR A 18 -32.40 -3.03 -5.49
C THR A 18 -33.11 -2.61 -6.77
N SER A 19 -34.38 -2.94 -6.92
CA SER A 19 -35.25 -2.82 -8.10
C SER A 19 -35.38 -1.41 -8.72
N GLU A 20 -34.41 -0.56 -8.55
CA GLU A 20 -34.25 0.73 -9.24
C GLU A 20 -33.04 0.62 -10.17
N GLU A 21 -33.34 0.60 -11.46
CA GLU A 21 -32.37 0.71 -12.55
C GLU A 21 -31.65 2.07 -12.47
N LYS A 22 -30.65 2.17 -11.57
CA LYS A 22 -29.80 3.36 -11.50
C LYS A 22 -29.00 3.47 -12.78
N PRO A 23 -29.01 4.63 -13.45
CA PRO A 23 -28.24 4.85 -14.67
C PRO A 23 -26.76 4.54 -14.41
N LYS A 24 -26.09 3.90 -15.37
CA LYS A 24 -24.68 3.48 -15.29
C LYS A 24 -23.73 4.63 -14.90
N ASP A 25 -24.07 5.85 -15.24
CA ASP A 25 -23.34 7.08 -14.91
C ASP A 25 -23.46 7.45 -13.41
N SER A 26 -24.57 7.14 -12.75
CA SER A 26 -24.73 7.43 -11.32
C SER A 26 -23.82 6.55 -10.45
N THR A 27 -23.67 5.28 -10.78
CA THR A 27 -22.79 4.36 -10.04
C THR A 27 -21.31 4.78 -10.11
N LEU A 28 -20.85 5.27 -11.27
CA LEU A 28 -19.49 5.78 -11.43
C LEU A 28 -19.29 7.08 -10.65
N SER A 29 -20.25 7.98 -10.67
CA SER A 29 -20.21 9.23 -9.90
C SER A 29 -20.19 8.96 -8.39
N ASP A 30 -21.01 8.04 -7.91
CA ASP A 30 -21.06 7.67 -6.50
C ASP A 30 -19.77 6.98 -6.06
N PHE A 31 -19.22 6.10 -6.89
CA PHE A 31 -17.91 5.49 -6.64
C PHE A 31 -16.79 6.55 -6.55
N HIS A 32 -16.81 7.54 -7.46
CA HIS A 32 -15.83 8.63 -7.43
C HIS A 32 -15.94 9.46 -6.14
N LYS A 33 -17.16 9.81 -5.71
CA LYS A 33 -17.38 10.53 -4.45
C LYS A 33 -16.86 9.76 -3.24
N VAL A 34 -17.22 8.47 -3.12
CA VAL A 34 -16.74 7.60 -2.03
C VAL A 34 -15.22 7.51 -2.03
N THR A 35 -14.62 7.37 -3.21
CA THR A 35 -13.17 7.29 -3.35
C THR A 35 -12.51 8.60 -2.91
N VAL A 36 -12.97 9.74 -3.41
CA VAL A 36 -12.40 11.06 -3.07
C VAL A 36 -12.54 11.35 -1.57
N VAL A 37 -13.73 11.14 -1.00
CA VAL A 37 -13.96 11.37 0.43
C VAL A 37 -13.09 10.44 1.28
N GLY A 38 -13.05 9.14 0.93
CA GLY A 38 -12.23 8.16 1.65
C GLY A 38 -10.75 8.50 1.64
N TYR A 39 -10.18 8.78 0.46
CA TYR A 39 -8.76 9.15 0.35
C TYR A 39 -8.45 10.49 1.01
N SER A 40 -9.33 11.49 0.88
CA SER A 40 -9.14 12.78 1.54
C SER A 40 -9.13 12.64 3.07
N THR A 41 -10.04 11.83 3.61
CA THR A 41 -10.10 11.55 5.06
C THR A 41 -8.83 10.87 5.54
N VAL A 42 -8.38 9.80 4.85
CA VAL A 42 -7.15 9.09 5.20
C VAL A 42 -5.93 10.02 5.10
N THR A 43 -5.84 10.83 4.04
CA THR A 43 -4.76 11.79 3.86
C THR A 43 -4.74 12.82 4.99
N LEU A 44 -5.89 13.38 5.34
CA LEU A 44 -6.01 14.33 6.44
C LEU A 44 -5.53 13.74 7.76
N LEU A 45 -5.97 12.52 8.10
CA LEU A 45 -5.54 11.83 9.32
C LEU A 45 -4.04 11.57 9.34
N ASN A 46 -3.45 11.17 8.22
CA ASN A 46 -2.00 10.96 8.12
C ASN A 46 -1.23 12.28 8.28
N VAL A 47 -1.67 13.37 7.66
CA VAL A 47 -1.06 14.70 7.81
C VAL A 47 -1.14 15.18 9.26
N LEU A 48 -2.30 15.04 9.90
CA LEU A 48 -2.45 15.41 11.31
C LEU A 48 -1.51 14.58 12.21
N THR A 49 -1.44 13.28 12.00
CA THR A 49 -0.53 12.41 12.77
C THR A 49 0.93 12.81 12.58
N LEU A 50 1.34 13.13 11.35
CA LEU A 50 2.70 13.55 11.02
C LEU A 50 3.02 14.90 11.67
N VAL A 51 2.13 15.88 11.55
CA VAL A 51 2.33 17.23 12.11
C VAL A 51 2.39 17.18 13.63
N PHE A 52 1.41 16.56 14.29
CA PHE A 52 1.40 16.47 15.75
C PHE A 52 2.53 15.60 16.27
N GLY A 53 2.86 14.51 15.60
CA GLY A 53 4.01 13.67 15.97
C GLY A 53 5.33 14.44 15.90
N PHE A 54 5.55 15.18 14.81
CA PHE A 54 6.76 15.99 14.65
C PHE A 54 6.81 17.17 15.63
N LEU A 55 5.69 17.87 15.87
CA LEU A 55 5.62 18.95 16.85
C LEU A 55 5.90 18.46 18.28
N THR A 56 5.54 17.22 18.59
CA THR A 56 5.74 16.64 19.93
C THR A 56 7.17 16.14 20.14
N PHE A 57 7.76 15.45 19.16
CA PHE A 57 9.02 14.74 19.32
C PHE A 57 10.17 15.32 18.48
N GLY A 58 9.88 16.19 17.53
CA GLY A 58 10.88 16.83 16.66
C GLY A 58 11.80 15.82 15.97
N ALA A 59 13.09 16.09 15.98
CA ALA A 59 14.12 15.23 15.40
C ALA A 59 14.26 13.85 16.10
N GLY A 60 13.71 13.68 17.32
CA GLY A 60 13.68 12.41 18.05
C GLY A 60 12.52 11.49 17.65
N SER A 61 11.74 11.84 16.62
CA SER A 61 10.64 11.00 16.14
C SER A 61 11.17 9.67 15.59
N LEU A 62 10.70 8.56 16.16
CA LEU A 62 11.00 7.22 15.65
C LEU A 62 10.08 6.87 14.48
N GLY A 63 10.50 5.92 13.64
CA GLY A 63 9.71 5.43 12.51
C GLY A 63 8.32 4.88 12.88
N ASN A 64 8.14 4.44 14.12
CA ASN A 64 6.84 4.20 14.74
C ASN A 64 6.64 5.22 15.87
N ILE A 65 5.81 6.22 15.64
CA ILE A 65 5.57 7.31 16.59
C ILE A 65 5.06 6.82 17.96
N LEU A 66 4.32 5.71 18.01
CA LEU A 66 3.86 5.12 19.26
C LEU A 66 5.02 4.62 20.14
N SER A 67 6.18 4.33 19.58
CA SER A 67 7.37 3.92 20.31
C SER A 67 8.02 5.07 21.08
N ASN A 68 7.74 6.31 20.72
CA ASN A 68 8.22 7.50 21.44
C ASN A 68 7.49 7.76 22.77
N TYR A 69 6.26 7.26 22.89
CA TYR A 69 5.47 7.45 24.13
C TYR A 69 5.87 6.45 25.20
N SER A 70 5.79 6.88 26.47
CA SER A 70 6.01 6.00 27.62
C SER A 70 5.09 4.79 27.61
N THR A 71 5.58 3.67 28.13
CA THR A 71 4.79 2.44 28.33
C THR A 71 3.70 2.59 29.39
N ARG A 72 3.77 3.67 30.21
CA ARG A 72 2.80 3.98 31.25
C ARG A 72 1.72 4.98 30.82
N ASP A 73 1.85 5.56 29.61
CA ASP A 73 0.87 6.49 29.07
C ASP A 73 -0.39 5.72 28.63
N VAL A 74 -1.50 6.00 29.27
CA VAL A 74 -2.79 5.34 29.03
C VAL A 74 -3.28 5.55 27.60
N GLY A 75 -3.08 6.78 27.05
CA GLY A 75 -3.44 7.10 25.67
C GLY A 75 -2.64 6.27 24.67
N ALA A 76 -1.34 6.15 24.91
CA ALA A 76 -0.46 5.33 24.06
C ALA A 76 -0.76 3.83 24.16
N ILE A 77 -1.11 3.33 25.35
CA ILE A 77 -1.53 1.93 25.55
C ILE A 77 -2.79 1.65 24.73
N LEU A 78 -3.80 2.52 24.83
CA LEU A 78 -5.05 2.39 24.10
C LEU A 78 -4.81 2.43 22.59
N ALA A 79 -3.99 3.38 22.12
CA ALA A 79 -3.63 3.47 20.69
C ALA A 79 -2.91 2.21 20.19
N ARG A 80 -1.98 1.65 20.97
CA ARG A 80 -1.30 0.38 20.64
C ARG A 80 -2.29 -0.78 20.54
N LEU A 81 -3.22 -0.89 21.49
CA LEU A 81 -4.25 -1.93 21.49
C LEU A 81 -5.19 -1.82 20.27
N LEU A 82 -5.68 -0.61 19.98
CA LEU A 82 -6.56 -0.37 18.83
C LEU A 82 -5.84 -0.65 17.52
N THR A 83 -4.58 -0.25 17.39
CA THR A 83 -3.74 -0.55 16.22
C THR A 83 -3.55 -2.06 16.07
N GLY A 84 -3.26 -2.77 17.17
CA GLY A 84 -3.12 -4.23 17.18
C GLY A 84 -4.40 -4.94 16.71
N ILE A 85 -5.56 -4.54 17.23
CA ILE A 85 -6.86 -5.09 16.80
C ILE A 85 -7.09 -4.81 15.31
N GLY A 86 -6.80 -3.60 14.83
CA GLY A 86 -6.91 -3.23 13.42
C GLY A 86 -6.04 -4.10 12.51
N VAL A 87 -4.79 -4.34 12.91
CA VAL A 87 -3.85 -5.21 12.17
C VAL A 87 -4.36 -6.65 12.13
N ILE A 88 -4.82 -7.20 13.28
CA ILE A 88 -5.37 -8.57 13.35
C ILE A 88 -6.59 -8.71 12.43
N GLY A 89 -7.46 -7.70 12.39
CA GLY A 89 -8.64 -7.71 11.50
C GLY A 89 -8.29 -7.61 10.00
N ALA A 90 -7.29 -6.83 9.64
CA ALA A 90 -6.86 -6.65 8.25
C ALA A 90 -6.03 -7.83 7.73
N TYR A 91 -5.31 -8.52 8.61
CA TYR A 91 -4.35 -9.56 8.28
C TYR A 91 -4.91 -10.70 7.40
N PRO A 92 -6.08 -11.31 7.69
CA PRO A 92 -6.63 -12.39 6.88
C PRO A 92 -6.94 -11.96 5.44
N ILE A 93 -7.35 -10.72 5.23
CA ILE A 93 -7.69 -10.18 3.90
C ILE A 93 -6.43 -10.08 3.04
N VAL A 94 -5.36 -9.51 3.62
CA VAL A 94 -4.08 -9.35 2.94
C VAL A 94 -3.44 -10.71 2.68
N MET A 95 -3.49 -11.64 3.64
CA MET A 95 -2.92 -12.98 3.48
C MET A 95 -3.58 -13.79 2.38
N LYS A 96 -4.89 -13.70 2.21
CA LYS A 96 -5.58 -14.35 1.08
C LYS A 96 -5.10 -13.80 -0.27
N ALA A 97 -4.97 -12.49 -0.39
CA ALA A 97 -4.46 -11.87 -1.61
C ALA A 97 -3.01 -12.31 -1.91
N CYS A 98 -2.14 -12.33 -0.89
CA CYS A 98 -0.76 -12.81 -1.03
C CYS A 98 -0.67 -14.28 -1.40
N ALA A 99 -1.50 -15.14 -0.78
CA ALA A 99 -1.52 -16.57 -1.08
C ALA A 99 -1.96 -16.85 -2.53
N LYS A 100 -2.99 -16.13 -3.03
CA LYS A 100 -3.41 -16.23 -4.43
C LYS A 100 -2.31 -15.76 -5.37
N ALA A 101 -1.70 -14.61 -5.11
CA ALA A 101 -0.59 -14.11 -5.92
C ALA A 101 0.60 -15.10 -5.95
N ALA A 102 0.91 -15.74 -4.82
CA ALA A 102 1.97 -16.74 -4.75
C ALA A 102 1.64 -18.00 -5.59
N LEU A 103 0.38 -18.45 -5.59
CA LEU A 103 -0.06 -19.59 -6.42
C LEU A 103 -0.01 -19.24 -7.91
N GLU A 104 -0.44 -18.04 -8.30
CA GLU A 104 -0.38 -17.57 -9.68
C GLU A 104 1.07 -17.46 -10.17
N LEU A 105 1.97 -16.90 -9.37
CA LEU A 105 3.39 -16.83 -9.70
C LEU A 105 4.05 -18.21 -9.80
N GLY A 106 3.63 -19.16 -8.94
CA GLY A 106 4.09 -20.55 -8.97
C GLY A 106 3.45 -21.40 -10.05
N ASN A 107 2.52 -20.85 -10.85
CA ASN A 107 1.73 -21.57 -11.84
C ASN A 107 1.04 -22.84 -11.28
N VAL A 108 0.64 -22.77 -10.00
CA VAL A 108 -0.01 -23.86 -9.26
C VAL A 108 -1.52 -23.67 -9.33
N LYS A 109 -2.25 -24.74 -9.60
CA LYS A 109 -3.73 -24.71 -9.64
C LYS A 109 -4.31 -24.20 -8.32
N ASP A 110 -5.24 -23.27 -8.43
CA ASP A 110 -6.01 -22.75 -7.29
C ASP A 110 -6.92 -23.85 -6.74
N ASN A 111 -6.47 -24.48 -5.66
CA ASN A 111 -7.20 -25.49 -4.92
C ASN A 111 -7.05 -25.19 -3.42
N ARG A 112 -8.09 -25.40 -2.64
CA ARG A 112 -8.14 -25.14 -1.20
C ARG A 112 -6.91 -25.69 -0.44
N ARG A 113 -6.39 -26.84 -0.84
CA ARG A 113 -5.17 -27.42 -0.23
C ARG A 113 -3.91 -26.62 -0.56
N ASN A 114 -3.80 -26.13 -1.80
CA ASN A 114 -2.65 -25.33 -2.23
C ASN A 114 -2.71 -23.92 -1.63
N GLU A 115 -3.90 -23.33 -1.56
CA GLU A 115 -4.12 -22.05 -0.86
C GLU A 115 -3.73 -22.13 0.62
N LEU A 116 -4.13 -23.21 1.32
CA LEU A 116 -3.74 -23.44 2.71
C LEU A 116 -2.22 -23.61 2.86
N ARG A 117 -1.58 -24.39 1.98
CA ARG A 117 -0.11 -24.57 2.01
C ARG A 117 0.63 -23.26 1.73
N ALA A 118 0.16 -22.49 0.75
CA ALA A 118 0.73 -21.17 0.44
C ALA A 118 0.58 -20.21 1.64
N THR A 119 -0.59 -20.19 2.28
CA THR A 119 -0.85 -19.36 3.46
C THR A 119 0.06 -19.75 4.63
N VAL A 120 0.17 -21.05 4.93
CA VAL A 120 1.02 -21.54 6.03
C VAL A 120 2.50 -21.27 5.73
N GLY A 121 2.94 -21.49 4.49
CA GLY A 121 4.32 -21.21 4.06
C GLY A 121 4.65 -19.72 4.15
N LEU A 122 3.74 -18.84 3.70
CA LEU A 122 3.90 -17.39 3.82
C LEU A 122 3.92 -16.94 5.29
N LEU A 123 3.04 -17.48 6.12
CA LEU A 123 3.04 -17.22 7.56
C LEU A 123 4.36 -17.59 8.21
N ALA A 124 4.86 -18.80 7.93
CA ALA A 124 6.14 -19.27 8.47
C ALA A 124 7.29 -18.36 8.00
N ALA A 125 7.33 -18.00 6.71
CA ALA A 125 8.35 -17.12 6.16
C ALA A 125 8.30 -15.71 6.79
N LEU A 126 7.11 -15.10 6.89
CA LEU A 126 6.93 -13.79 7.50
C LEU A 126 7.30 -13.81 8.99
N THR A 127 6.94 -14.87 9.71
CA THR A 127 7.33 -15.03 11.12
C THR A 127 8.84 -15.14 11.26
N ALA A 128 9.50 -15.93 10.42
CA ALA A 128 10.97 -16.06 10.43
C ALA A 128 11.66 -14.71 10.13
N ILE A 129 11.15 -13.95 9.15
CA ILE A 129 11.68 -12.61 8.83
C ILE A 129 11.47 -11.65 10.01
N SER A 130 10.31 -11.68 10.66
CA SER A 130 9.99 -10.78 11.78
C SER A 130 10.84 -11.03 13.04
N LEU A 131 11.39 -12.24 13.20
CA LEU A 131 12.33 -12.54 14.29
C LEU A 131 13.69 -11.84 14.08
N VAL A 132 14.06 -11.60 12.82
CA VAL A 132 15.33 -10.95 12.46
C VAL A 132 15.16 -9.43 12.38
N VAL A 133 14.10 -8.97 11.73
CA VAL A 133 13.84 -7.54 11.49
C VAL A 133 12.85 -7.03 12.52
N LYS A 134 13.35 -6.31 13.51
CA LYS A 134 12.55 -5.77 14.63
C LYS A 134 12.13 -4.32 14.44
N ASP A 135 12.79 -3.59 13.54
CA ASP A 135 12.48 -2.19 13.28
C ASP A 135 11.36 -2.05 12.25
N VAL A 136 10.18 -1.67 12.75
CA VAL A 136 9.00 -1.43 11.92
C VAL A 136 9.19 -0.21 11.01
N GLY A 137 9.94 0.80 11.46
CA GLY A 137 10.25 2.00 10.65
C GLY A 137 11.08 1.64 9.41
N PHE A 138 12.08 0.78 9.57
CA PHE A 138 12.87 0.24 8.46
C PHE A 138 11.98 -0.50 7.45
N VAL A 139 11.13 -1.42 7.93
CA VAL A 139 10.23 -2.18 7.04
C VAL A 139 9.28 -1.27 6.29
N ALA A 140 8.71 -0.27 6.97
CA ALA A 140 7.79 0.69 6.36
C ALA A 140 8.48 1.56 5.30
N SER A 141 9.67 2.08 5.59
CA SER A 141 10.43 2.91 4.65
C SER A 141 10.91 2.12 3.43
N LEU A 142 11.40 0.89 3.64
CA LEU A 142 11.81 0.00 2.55
C LEU A 142 10.62 -0.39 1.65
N ASN A 143 9.46 -0.71 2.27
CA ASN A 143 8.24 -1.01 1.53
C ASN A 143 7.76 0.23 0.74
N GLY A 144 7.79 1.42 1.33
CA GLY A 144 7.47 2.67 0.65
C GLY A 144 8.38 2.94 -0.53
N ALA A 145 9.69 2.74 -0.38
CA ALA A 145 10.66 2.93 -1.44
C ALA A 145 10.45 1.93 -2.60
N ILE A 146 10.28 0.66 -2.32
CA ILE A 146 10.18 -0.39 -3.35
C ILE A 146 8.77 -0.45 -3.93
N MET A 147 7.75 -0.69 -3.07
CA MET A 147 6.39 -0.91 -3.54
C MET A 147 5.68 0.39 -3.90
N GLY A 148 5.86 1.45 -3.10
CA GLY A 148 5.25 2.75 -3.33
C GLY A 148 5.70 3.35 -4.65
N SER A 149 7.00 3.39 -4.91
CA SER A 149 7.55 3.92 -6.17
C SER A 149 7.06 3.14 -7.39
N ASN A 150 7.03 1.81 -7.32
CA ASN A 150 6.54 0.99 -8.42
C ASN A 150 5.03 1.17 -8.66
N LEU A 151 4.21 1.10 -7.61
CA LEU A 151 2.75 1.18 -7.74
C LEU A 151 2.26 2.56 -8.18
N VAL A 152 2.95 3.63 -7.75
CA VAL A 152 2.53 5.00 -8.04
C VAL A 152 3.04 5.48 -9.40
N TYR A 153 4.30 5.19 -9.75
CA TYR A 153 4.93 5.74 -10.95
C TYR A 153 5.07 4.71 -12.08
N THR A 154 5.57 3.50 -11.78
CA THR A 154 5.96 2.53 -12.81
C THR A 154 4.75 1.80 -13.40
N VAL A 155 3.91 1.22 -12.58
CA VAL A 155 2.78 0.39 -13.03
C VAL A 155 1.76 1.18 -13.87
N PRO A 156 1.26 2.37 -13.45
CA PRO A 156 0.31 3.13 -14.24
C PRO A 156 0.88 3.55 -15.59
N CYS A 157 2.15 3.96 -15.61
CA CYS A 157 2.82 4.39 -16.84
C CYS A 157 3.04 3.22 -17.81
N ILE A 158 3.39 2.03 -17.33
CA ILE A 158 3.52 0.82 -18.17
C ILE A 158 2.16 0.44 -18.76
N LEU A 159 1.09 0.44 -17.95
CA LEU A 159 -0.26 0.14 -18.41
C LEU A 159 -0.72 1.15 -19.47
N PHE A 160 -0.50 2.44 -19.22
CA PHE A 160 -0.80 3.49 -20.17
C PHE A 160 -0.04 3.31 -21.50
N LEU A 161 1.27 3.08 -21.45
CA LEU A 161 2.09 2.87 -22.64
C LEU A 161 1.65 1.64 -23.44
N LYS A 162 1.31 0.55 -22.75
CA LYS A 162 0.82 -0.69 -23.39
C LYS A 162 -0.53 -0.48 -24.07
N HIS A 163 -1.45 0.23 -23.42
CA HIS A 163 -2.76 0.56 -24.00
C HIS A 163 -2.61 1.52 -25.20
N THR A 164 -1.68 2.46 -25.12
CA THR A 164 -1.42 3.46 -26.17
C THR A 164 -0.77 2.83 -27.43
N GLN A 165 -0.02 1.75 -27.29
CA GLN A 165 0.54 1.01 -28.43
C GLN A 165 -0.57 0.44 -29.33
N SER A 166 -1.69 0.02 -28.77
CA SER A 166 -2.85 -0.49 -29.51
C SER A 166 -3.64 0.61 -30.24
N LYS A 167 -3.56 1.88 -29.79
CA LYS A 167 -4.27 3.04 -30.37
C LYS A 167 -3.32 4.20 -30.69
N ARG A 168 -2.33 3.95 -31.54
CA ARG A 168 -1.19 4.83 -31.81
C ARG A 168 -1.51 6.27 -32.27
N SER A 169 -2.73 6.57 -32.72
CA SER A 169 -3.10 7.85 -33.31
C SER A 169 -3.73 8.87 -32.35
N GLN A 170 -4.12 8.48 -31.14
CA GLN A 170 -4.88 9.36 -30.23
C GLN A 170 -4.05 10.08 -29.15
N PHE A 171 -2.79 9.69 -28.92
CA PHE A 171 -2.01 10.21 -27.81
C PHE A 171 -0.77 11.01 -28.25
N SER A 172 -0.53 12.14 -27.55
CA SER A 172 0.57 13.05 -27.84
C SER A 172 1.93 12.41 -27.58
N LYS A 173 2.96 12.84 -28.35
CA LYS A 173 4.37 12.49 -28.09
C LYS A 173 4.82 12.91 -26.68
N LEU A 174 4.26 14.03 -26.18
CA LEU A 174 4.54 14.57 -24.86
C LEU A 174 4.09 13.61 -23.74
N GLU A 175 2.87 13.07 -23.83
CA GLU A 175 2.32 12.15 -22.83
C GLU A 175 3.15 10.87 -22.70
N ARG A 176 3.58 10.34 -23.84
CA ARG A 176 4.49 9.18 -23.86
C ARG A 176 5.87 9.50 -23.29
N GLY A 177 6.38 10.72 -23.54
CA GLY A 177 7.63 11.21 -22.96
C GLY A 177 7.53 11.34 -21.44
N LEU A 178 6.46 11.94 -20.94
CA LEU A 178 6.18 12.07 -19.50
C LEU A 178 6.09 10.71 -18.81
N CYS A 179 5.37 9.74 -19.39
CA CYS A 179 5.29 8.39 -18.81
C CYS A 179 6.65 7.70 -18.73
N ARG A 180 7.50 7.85 -19.75
CA ARG A 180 8.87 7.30 -19.68
C ARG A 180 9.71 7.99 -18.62
N GLY A 181 9.58 9.32 -18.49
CA GLY A 181 10.23 10.08 -17.43
C GLY A 181 9.79 9.64 -16.03
N LEU A 182 8.49 9.43 -15.84
CA LEU A 182 7.92 8.94 -14.57
C LEU A 182 8.40 7.52 -14.23
N ILE A 183 8.55 6.64 -15.22
CA ILE A 183 9.13 5.30 -14.99
C ILE A 183 10.59 5.44 -14.51
N GLY A 184 11.39 6.27 -15.18
CA GLY A 184 12.77 6.54 -14.77
C GLY A 184 12.83 7.12 -13.36
N PHE A 185 11.97 8.10 -13.05
CA PHE A 185 11.87 8.69 -11.72
C PHE A 185 11.49 7.65 -10.66
N GLY A 186 10.53 6.75 -10.95
CA GLY A 186 10.14 5.65 -10.06
C GLY A 186 11.32 4.72 -9.75
N PHE A 187 12.13 4.36 -10.75
CA PHE A 187 13.33 3.55 -10.54
C PHE A 187 14.39 4.27 -9.69
N VAL A 188 14.65 5.52 -9.96
CA VAL A 188 15.59 6.33 -9.16
C VAL A 188 15.11 6.45 -7.72
N SER A 189 13.84 6.77 -7.52
CA SER A 189 13.24 6.86 -6.18
C SER A 189 13.30 5.54 -5.42
N MET A 190 13.11 4.41 -6.09
CA MET A 190 13.24 3.08 -5.51
C MET A 190 14.67 2.81 -5.03
N ILE A 191 15.66 3.08 -5.87
CA ILE A 191 17.07 2.84 -5.54
C ILE A 191 17.53 3.78 -4.41
N VAL A 192 17.28 5.08 -4.56
CA VAL A 192 17.70 6.08 -3.57
C VAL A 192 17.00 5.85 -2.24
N GLY A 193 15.67 5.68 -2.25
CA GLY A 193 14.90 5.44 -1.03
C GLY A 193 15.25 4.11 -0.35
N GLY A 194 15.47 3.05 -1.13
CA GLY A 194 15.93 1.76 -0.61
C GLY A 194 17.32 1.84 0.01
N ALA A 195 18.28 2.45 -0.69
CA ALA A 195 19.64 2.66 -0.19
C ALA A 195 19.64 3.51 1.09
N THR A 196 18.90 4.62 1.10
CA THR A 196 18.79 5.50 2.27
C THR A 196 18.20 4.73 3.47
N SER A 197 17.15 3.93 3.27
CA SER A 197 16.56 3.12 4.33
C SER A 197 17.57 2.14 4.95
N VAL A 198 18.37 1.47 4.12
CA VAL A 198 19.42 0.55 4.59
C VAL A 198 20.53 1.28 5.32
N ILE A 199 21.01 2.39 4.76
CA ILE A 199 22.12 3.16 5.35
C ILE A 199 21.70 3.75 6.70
N CYS A 200 20.54 4.38 6.78
CA CYS A 200 20.02 4.96 8.03
C CYS A 200 19.83 3.93 9.14
N THR A 201 19.47 2.69 8.79
CA THR A 201 19.19 1.65 9.76
C THR A 201 20.45 0.89 10.22
N PHE A 202 21.32 0.53 9.27
CA PHE A 202 22.47 -0.32 9.56
C PHE A 202 23.79 0.45 9.74
N PHE A 203 23.88 1.66 9.21
CA PHE A 203 25.08 2.50 9.23
C PHE A 203 24.80 3.94 9.71
N PRO A 204 24.17 4.15 10.88
CA PRO A 204 23.81 5.49 11.35
C PRO A 204 25.03 6.41 11.53
N HIS A 205 26.21 5.84 11.79
CA HIS A 205 27.47 6.56 11.96
C HIS A 205 28.04 7.19 10.66
N LEU A 206 27.46 6.89 9.50
CA LEU A 206 27.86 7.51 8.23
C LEU A 206 27.11 8.82 7.94
N ILE A 207 26.06 9.12 8.70
CA ILE A 207 25.16 10.27 8.46
C ILE A 207 25.24 11.30 9.59
N GLY A 208 25.84 10.92 10.76
CA GLY A 208 25.99 11.79 11.93
C GLY A 208 27.32 12.54 11.96
#